data_750092a6bc5a5b27d5d5a2560230a10e
#
_entry.id   750092a6bc5a5b27d5d5a2560230a10e
#
_cell.length_a   1.000
_cell.length_b   1.000
_cell.length_c   1.000
_cell.angle_alpha   90.00
_cell.angle_beta   90.00
_cell.angle_gamma   90.00
#
_symmetry.space_group_name_H-M   'P 1'
#
loop_
_entity.id
_entity.type
_entity.pdbx_description
1 polymer ?
#
loop_
_entity_poly.entity_id
_entity_poly.type
_entity_poly.pdbx_seq_one_letter_code
_entity_poly.pdbx_strand_id
1 'polypeptide(L)'
;LTTVRHLMHAGDEMPLVPSDTPMAGALLVMSQKGFGVVGVTDAGGRLTGIVTDGDLRRHMDGLLSHVVSEVMTHNPLTVAPDALAQSALATMNARKITCLFVVPPDGDGRPDGILQIHDCLRAGVA
;
A
#
# COMPACT_ATOMS: atom_id res chain seq x y z
N LEU A 1 -3.87 -1.86 -24.27
CA LEU A 1 -2.88 -2.06 -23.20
C LEU A 1 -3.56 -1.90 -21.84
N THR A 2 -3.19 -2.76 -20.89
CA THR A 2 -3.78 -2.75 -19.55
C THR A 2 -3.11 -1.70 -18.67
N THR A 3 -3.90 -0.84 -18.05
CA THR A 3 -3.40 0.15 -17.11
C THR A 3 -3.60 -0.33 -15.67
N VAL A 4 -2.88 0.31 -14.75
CA VAL A 4 -3.00 0.06 -13.33
C VAL A 4 -4.46 0.25 -12.85
N ARG A 5 -5.12 1.30 -13.35
CA ARG A 5 -6.52 1.60 -13.02
C ARG A 5 -7.45 0.41 -13.27
N HIS A 6 -7.20 -0.36 -14.31
CA HIS A 6 -8.04 -1.53 -14.67
C HIS A 6 -7.91 -2.68 -13.68
N LEU A 7 -6.77 -2.79 -12.98
CA LEU A 7 -6.46 -3.93 -12.13
C LEU A 7 -6.47 -3.62 -10.64
N MET A 8 -6.41 -2.34 -10.27
CA MET A 8 -6.33 -1.95 -8.87
C MET A 8 -7.61 -2.27 -8.09
N HIS A 9 -7.46 -2.47 -6.79
CA HIS A 9 -8.56 -2.55 -5.84
C HIS A 9 -8.78 -1.15 -5.25
N ALA A 10 -10.02 -0.74 -5.10
CA ALA A 10 -10.36 0.62 -4.69
C ALA A 10 -11.36 0.63 -3.53
N GLY A 11 -11.68 1.84 -3.04
CA GLY A 11 -12.66 2.02 -1.99
C GLY A 11 -12.27 1.31 -0.70
N ASP A 12 -13.22 0.64 -0.09
CA ASP A 12 -13.04 -0.05 1.19
C ASP A 12 -12.18 -1.31 1.11
N GLU A 13 -11.80 -1.75 -0.08
CA GLU A 13 -10.82 -2.82 -0.23
C GLU A 13 -9.42 -2.36 0.15
N MET A 14 -9.15 -1.06 0.11
CA MET A 14 -7.83 -0.53 0.45
C MET A 14 -7.53 -0.71 1.94
N PRO A 15 -6.33 -1.24 2.28
CA PRO A 15 -5.90 -1.38 3.66
C PRO A 15 -5.34 -0.05 4.18
N LEU A 16 -6.22 0.82 4.67
CA LEU A 16 -5.83 2.16 5.12
C LEU A 16 -6.19 2.37 6.58
N VAL A 17 -5.32 3.03 7.32
CA VAL A 17 -5.56 3.43 8.71
C VAL A 17 -5.06 4.86 8.94
N PRO A 18 -5.70 5.63 9.84
CA PRO A 18 -5.18 6.92 10.29
C PRO A 18 -3.82 6.78 11.00
N SER A 19 -3.04 7.85 11.01
CA SER A 19 -1.66 7.84 11.55
C SER A 19 -1.57 7.59 13.06
N ASP A 20 -2.65 7.83 13.80
CA ASP A 20 -2.71 7.60 15.25
C ASP A 20 -3.27 6.23 15.64
N THR A 21 -3.48 5.35 14.68
CA THR A 21 -4.01 4.01 14.92
C THR A 21 -3.00 3.17 15.71
N PRO A 22 -3.40 2.58 16.85
CA PRO A 22 -2.54 1.63 17.56
C PRO A 22 -2.16 0.46 16.65
N MET A 23 -0.95 -0.07 16.82
CA MET A 23 -0.46 -1.18 15.98
C MET A 23 -1.38 -2.39 16.00
N ALA A 24 -2.03 -2.69 17.13
CA ALA A 24 -3.00 -3.80 17.19
C ALA A 24 -4.13 -3.60 16.17
N GLY A 25 -4.65 -2.38 16.05
CA GLY A 25 -5.68 -2.05 15.06
C GLY A 25 -5.17 -2.10 13.62
N ALA A 26 -3.96 -1.62 13.40
CA ALA A 26 -3.33 -1.68 12.08
C ALA A 26 -3.11 -3.11 11.62
N LEU A 27 -2.66 -3.99 12.51
CA LEU A 27 -2.48 -5.42 12.21
C LEU A 27 -3.80 -6.10 11.87
N LEU A 28 -4.88 -5.72 12.56
CA LEU A 28 -6.22 -6.26 12.25
C LEU A 28 -6.65 -5.88 10.84
N VAL A 29 -6.48 -4.62 10.45
CA VAL A 29 -6.80 -4.15 9.09
C VAL A 29 -5.93 -4.87 8.05
N MET A 30 -4.63 -5.02 8.32
CA MET A 30 -3.71 -5.75 7.44
C MET A 30 -4.20 -7.17 7.19
N SER A 31 -4.63 -7.89 8.23
CA SER A 31 -5.17 -9.24 8.13
C SER A 31 -6.50 -9.28 7.38
N GLN A 32 -7.40 -8.35 7.68
CA GLN A 32 -8.74 -8.32 7.07
C GLN A 32 -8.68 -8.05 5.57
N LYS A 33 -7.83 -7.12 5.14
CA LYS A 33 -7.76 -6.73 3.72
C LYS A 33 -6.90 -7.68 2.89
N GLY A 34 -5.90 -8.33 3.49
CA GLY A 34 -5.19 -9.44 2.87
C GLY A 34 -4.11 -9.09 1.86
N PHE A 35 -3.62 -7.85 1.84
CA PHE A 35 -2.55 -7.45 0.92
C PHE A 35 -1.14 -7.56 1.53
N GLY A 36 -1.03 -7.89 2.80
CA GLY A 36 0.27 -7.96 3.49
C GLY A 36 0.90 -6.61 3.77
N VAL A 37 0.13 -5.54 3.63
CA VAL A 37 0.57 -4.16 3.83
C VAL A 37 -0.59 -3.35 4.36
N VAL A 38 -0.30 -2.27 5.07
CA VAL A 38 -1.29 -1.26 5.42
C VAL A 38 -0.73 0.12 5.05
N GLY A 39 -1.58 0.95 4.47
CA GLY A 39 -1.27 2.34 4.17
C GLY A 39 -1.70 3.23 5.31
N VAL A 40 -0.93 4.26 5.57
CA VAL A 40 -1.16 5.22 6.65
C VAL A 40 -1.53 6.55 6.05
N THR A 41 -2.66 7.10 6.49
CA THR A 41 -3.15 8.38 5.97
C THR A 41 -3.15 9.46 7.04
N ASP A 42 -2.97 10.70 6.61
CA ASP A 42 -3.12 11.87 7.48
C ASP A 42 -4.60 12.29 7.61
N ALA A 43 -4.85 13.40 8.31
CA ALA A 43 -6.21 13.89 8.53
C ALA A 43 -6.93 14.25 7.22
N GLY A 44 -6.21 14.58 6.16
CA GLY A 44 -6.76 14.87 4.84
C GLY A 44 -6.96 13.64 3.96
N GLY A 45 -6.61 12.45 4.44
CA GLY A 45 -6.70 11.21 3.67
C GLY A 45 -5.51 10.98 2.74
N ARG A 46 -4.45 11.79 2.84
CA ARG A 46 -3.24 11.63 2.03
C ARG A 46 -2.40 10.48 2.55
N LEU A 47 -1.83 9.70 1.64
CA LEU A 47 -0.95 8.59 1.99
C LEU A 47 0.42 9.14 2.44
N THR A 48 0.79 8.87 3.68
CA THR A 48 2.04 9.38 4.27
C THR A 48 3.06 8.28 4.54
N GLY A 49 2.62 7.03 4.60
CA GLY A 49 3.53 5.92 4.88
C GLY A 49 2.85 4.59 4.65
N ILE A 50 3.63 3.53 4.80
CA ILE A 50 3.14 2.15 4.77
C ILE A 50 3.79 1.34 5.87
N VAL A 51 3.10 0.28 6.30
CA VAL A 51 3.67 -0.74 7.17
C VAL A 51 3.68 -2.06 6.42
N THR A 52 4.86 -2.66 6.31
CA THR A 52 5.09 -3.96 5.67
C THR A 52 5.62 -4.95 6.71
N ASP A 53 5.77 -6.21 6.30
CA ASP A 53 6.42 -7.23 7.14
C ASP A 53 7.80 -6.78 7.63
N GLY A 54 8.58 -6.11 6.77
CA GLY A 54 9.89 -5.60 7.15
C GLY A 54 9.82 -4.61 8.30
N ASP A 55 8.82 -3.72 8.27
CA ASP A 55 8.61 -2.76 9.36
C ASP A 55 8.24 -3.47 10.66
N LEU A 56 7.38 -4.50 10.58
CA LEU A 56 6.99 -5.29 11.75
C LEU A 56 8.20 -5.97 12.38
N ARG A 57 9.07 -6.56 11.56
CA ARG A 57 10.27 -7.23 12.06
C ARG A 57 11.25 -6.25 12.70
N ARG A 58 11.44 -5.07 12.09
CA ARG A 58 12.34 -4.04 12.63
C ARG A 58 11.87 -3.47 13.96
N HIS A 59 10.56 -3.48 14.20
CA HIS A 59 9.95 -2.92 15.41
C HIS A 59 9.31 -3.97 16.29
N MET A 60 9.68 -5.23 16.15
CA MET A 60 9.04 -6.36 16.84
C MET A 60 9.09 -6.17 18.35
N ASP A 61 10.20 -5.68 18.89
CA ASP A 61 10.31 -5.39 20.32
C ASP A 61 9.43 -4.19 20.65
N GLY A 62 8.44 -4.40 21.50
CA GLY A 62 7.51 -3.36 21.90
C GLY A 62 6.51 -2.94 20.82
N LEU A 63 6.30 -3.76 19.78
CA LEU A 63 5.46 -3.41 18.63
C LEU A 63 4.07 -2.91 19.05
N LEU A 64 3.42 -3.60 19.97
CA LEU A 64 2.05 -3.28 20.37
C LEU A 64 1.94 -2.06 21.29
N SER A 65 3.05 -1.47 21.69
CA SER A 65 3.06 -0.21 22.46
C SER A 65 3.10 1.03 21.56
N HIS A 66 3.25 0.83 20.23
CA HIS A 66 3.36 1.93 19.27
C HIS A 66 2.04 2.21 18.58
N VAL A 67 1.91 3.44 18.06
CA VAL A 67 0.95 3.78 17.03
C VAL A 67 1.62 3.61 15.66
N VAL A 68 0.80 3.47 14.62
CA VAL A 68 1.26 3.09 13.28
C VAL A 68 2.27 4.09 12.69
N SER A 69 2.13 5.38 12.98
CA SER A 69 3.06 6.41 12.48
C SER A 69 4.48 6.24 13.02
N GLU A 70 4.64 5.58 14.17
CA GLU A 70 5.95 5.32 14.76
C GLU A 70 6.67 4.13 14.12
N VAL A 71 5.93 3.27 13.43
CA VAL A 71 6.44 2.02 12.84
C VAL A 71 6.59 2.12 11.32
N MET A 72 5.78 2.94 10.67
CA MET A 72 5.69 3.02 9.21
C MET A 72 6.98 3.46 8.53
N THR A 73 7.13 3.04 7.28
CA THR A 73 8.10 3.62 6.34
C THR A 73 7.44 4.82 5.68
N HIS A 74 8.13 5.97 5.72
CA HIS A 74 7.65 7.22 5.13
C HIS A 74 7.86 7.25 3.63
N ASN A 75 7.08 8.07 2.93
CA ASN A 75 7.22 8.32 1.49
C ASN A 75 7.29 7.02 0.69
N PRO A 76 6.25 6.18 0.75
CA PRO A 76 6.25 4.90 0.06
C PRO A 76 6.31 5.10 -1.45
N LEU A 77 6.89 4.12 -2.15
CA LEU A 77 6.82 4.07 -3.59
C LEU A 77 5.37 3.85 -4.01
N THR A 78 4.89 4.67 -4.93
CA THR A 78 3.53 4.60 -5.47
C THR A 78 3.57 4.51 -7.00
N VAL A 79 2.42 4.26 -7.60
CA VAL A 79 2.28 4.18 -9.04
C VAL A 79 1.08 5.03 -9.48
N ALA A 80 1.18 5.64 -10.66
CA ALA A 80 0.07 6.42 -11.21
C ALA A 80 -1.04 5.49 -11.75
N PRO A 81 -2.31 5.89 -11.64
CA PRO A 81 -3.41 5.05 -12.14
C PRO A 81 -3.36 4.82 -13.65
N ASP A 82 -2.81 5.77 -14.41
CA ASP A 82 -2.71 5.66 -15.87
C ASP A 82 -1.42 4.99 -16.34
N ALA A 83 -0.55 4.58 -15.42
CA ALA A 83 0.64 3.81 -15.77
C ALA A 83 0.23 2.44 -16.35
N LEU A 84 1.10 1.88 -17.19
CA LEU A 84 0.89 0.54 -17.70
C LEU A 84 1.10 -0.50 -16.61
N ALA A 85 0.21 -1.49 -16.55
CA ALA A 85 0.34 -2.59 -15.60
C ALA A 85 1.68 -3.34 -15.78
N GLN A 86 2.16 -3.45 -17.01
CA GLN A 86 3.45 -4.05 -17.32
C GLN A 86 4.60 -3.30 -16.63
N SER A 87 4.57 -1.97 -16.63
CA SER A 87 5.58 -1.14 -15.97
C SER A 87 5.53 -1.32 -14.45
N ALA A 88 4.31 -1.36 -13.89
CA ALA A 88 4.12 -1.58 -12.46
C ALA A 88 4.64 -2.96 -12.04
N LEU A 89 4.36 -4.00 -12.84
CA LEU A 89 4.87 -5.35 -12.58
C LEU A 89 6.40 -5.37 -12.58
N ALA A 90 7.03 -4.71 -13.56
CA ALA A 90 8.48 -4.62 -13.63
C ALA A 90 9.06 -3.92 -12.39
N THR A 91 8.41 -2.86 -11.92
CA THR A 91 8.82 -2.16 -10.70
C THR A 91 8.73 -3.08 -9.48
N MET A 92 7.62 -3.79 -9.33
CA MET A 92 7.44 -4.71 -8.19
C MET A 92 8.49 -5.82 -8.19
N ASN A 93 8.79 -6.38 -9.37
CA ASN A 93 9.83 -7.41 -9.50
C ASN A 93 11.22 -6.85 -9.18
N ALA A 94 11.56 -5.67 -9.69
CA ALA A 94 12.86 -5.05 -9.47
C ALA A 94 13.08 -4.67 -8.01
N ARG A 95 12.04 -4.19 -7.34
CA ARG A 95 12.09 -3.77 -5.93
C ARG A 95 11.80 -4.89 -4.95
N LYS A 96 11.41 -6.08 -5.45
CA LYS A 96 11.06 -7.25 -4.62
C LYS A 96 9.94 -6.91 -3.64
N ILE A 97 8.92 -6.23 -4.15
CA ILE A 97 7.69 -5.88 -3.42
C ILE A 97 6.51 -6.49 -4.16
N THR A 98 5.39 -6.67 -3.44
CA THR A 98 4.21 -7.33 -3.99
C THR A 98 3.01 -6.42 -4.15
N CYS A 99 3.07 -5.20 -3.62
CA CYS A 99 1.97 -4.24 -3.68
C CYS A 99 2.51 -2.84 -3.91
N LEU A 100 1.70 -2.02 -4.59
CA LEU A 100 1.92 -0.59 -4.75
C LEU A 100 0.60 0.13 -4.53
N PHE A 101 0.59 1.15 -3.68
CA PHE A 101 -0.54 2.06 -3.65
C PHE A 101 -0.56 2.90 -4.93
N VAL A 102 -1.77 3.18 -5.40
CA VAL A 102 -2.01 3.93 -6.63
C VAL A 102 -2.39 5.34 -6.26
N VAL A 103 -1.57 6.31 -6.64
CA VAL A 103 -1.77 7.72 -6.27
C VAL A 103 -1.60 8.57 -7.53
N PRO A 104 -2.59 9.40 -7.90
CA PRO A 104 -2.44 10.29 -9.04
C PRO A 104 -1.28 11.26 -8.82
N PRO A 105 -0.36 11.40 -9.79
CA PRO A 105 0.84 12.23 -9.59
C PRO A 105 0.55 13.73 -9.49
N ASP A 106 -0.56 14.17 -10.07
CA ASP A 106 -1.01 15.57 -10.06
C ASP A 106 -2.22 15.79 -9.16
N GLY A 107 -2.52 14.83 -8.30
CA GLY A 107 -3.62 14.91 -7.35
C GLY A 107 -3.20 15.49 -6.00
N ASP A 108 -4.05 15.26 -4.99
CA ASP A 108 -3.88 15.80 -3.65
C ASP A 108 -3.15 14.83 -2.69
N GLY A 109 -2.63 13.71 -3.19
CA GLY A 109 -1.92 12.73 -2.38
C GLY A 109 -2.79 11.62 -1.82
N ARG A 110 -4.09 11.63 -2.11
CA ARG A 110 -5.00 10.57 -1.69
C ARG A 110 -4.83 9.35 -2.58
N PRO A 111 -4.77 8.14 -2.02
CA PRO A 111 -4.68 6.94 -2.84
C PRO A 111 -6.02 6.64 -3.54
N ASP A 112 -5.93 6.26 -4.82
CA ASP A 112 -7.08 5.81 -5.62
C ASP A 112 -7.31 4.30 -5.44
N GLY A 113 -6.26 3.56 -5.13
CA GLY A 113 -6.36 2.11 -5.02
C GLY A 113 -5.05 1.47 -4.58
N ILE A 114 -5.04 0.16 -4.62
CA ILE A 114 -3.86 -0.66 -4.39
C ILE A 114 -3.75 -1.72 -5.48
N LEU A 115 -2.55 -1.90 -6.01
CA LEU A 115 -2.24 -2.91 -7.00
C LEU A 115 -1.40 -4.00 -6.36
N GLN A 116 -1.82 -5.25 -6.52
CA GLN A 116 -1.09 -6.41 -6.05
C GLN A 116 -0.49 -7.14 -7.24
N ILE A 117 0.70 -7.72 -7.07
CA ILE A 117 1.39 -8.43 -8.15
C ILE A 117 0.51 -9.53 -8.76
N HIS A 118 -0.30 -10.23 -7.94
CA HIS A 118 -1.20 -11.28 -8.40
C HIS A 118 -2.27 -10.77 -9.36
N ASP A 119 -2.69 -9.51 -9.23
CA ASP A 119 -3.64 -8.91 -10.16
C ASP A 119 -3.07 -8.83 -11.57
N CYS A 120 -1.79 -8.46 -11.67
CA CYS A 120 -1.07 -8.41 -12.94
C CYS A 120 -0.93 -9.81 -13.56
N LEU A 121 -0.52 -10.79 -12.74
CA LEU A 121 -0.30 -12.15 -13.22
C LEU A 121 -1.61 -12.81 -13.69
N ARG A 122 -2.70 -12.62 -12.94
CA ARG A 122 -4.03 -13.14 -13.34
C ARG A 122 -4.52 -12.52 -14.64
N ALA A 123 -4.17 -11.27 -14.90
CA ALA A 123 -4.55 -10.57 -16.13
C ALA A 123 -3.64 -10.90 -17.31
N GLY A 124 -2.65 -11.76 -17.13
CA GLY A 124 -1.72 -12.15 -18.19
C GLY A 124 -0.70 -11.08 -18.53
N VAL A 125 -0.45 -10.15 -17.63
CA VAL A 125 0.57 -9.11 -17.83
C VAL A 125 1.95 -9.76 -17.67
N ALA A 126 2.83 -9.50 -18.65
CA ALA A 126 4.18 -10.09 -18.66
C ALA A 126 5.26 -9.03 -18.42
#